data_b73d54c71973d3f87e5d72cb42540082
#
_entry.id   b73d54c71973d3f87e5d72cb42540082
#
_cell.length_a   1.000
_cell.length_b   1.000
_cell.length_c   1.000
_cell.angle_alpha   90.00
_cell.angle_beta   90.00
_cell.angle_gamma   90.00
#
_symmetry.space_group_name_H-M   'P 1'
#
loop_
_entity.id
_entity.type
_entity.pdbx_description
1 polymer ?
#
loop_
_entity_poly.entity_id
_entity_poly.type
_entity_poly.pdbx_seq_one_letter_code
_entity_poly.pdbx_strand_id
1 'polypeptide(L)'
;MSLSLYGQVEIPVYSDYLTDNYYLLHPSMAGAANCAKIRVTGRQQWFGNDKAPALQTLSVNGSVDQEGKSGVGVIFFNDRNGNHSNRGFKATYAHHILFSRNDIDLNRLSFGVNVGVNQLQLDETKFGTTFDPIIGGGVQSASYYNIDFGASYNFLDFYVHATVKNTVFKSRNIYTDVESSNLRKYIVNSGYIFGNRDRILYEPSIMFLFAELTKEKSLDVNIKAYKNMDFGKLWAGLSYRNSFDGAQYIKNEVIEKQRLQYITPIVGVNYKKFILAYTYSYIIGNIKFDAGGFHQLTLGYNFGCKREKYDCNCPSVN
;
A
#
# COMPACT_ATOMS: atom_id res chain seq x y z
N MET A 1 8.77 9.66 35.62
CA MET A 1 9.06 8.86 34.41
C MET A 1 7.85 8.98 33.50
N SER A 2 7.86 9.93 32.54
CA SER A 2 6.73 10.17 31.64
C SER A 2 6.75 9.10 30.55
N LEU A 3 5.82 8.17 30.61
CA LEU A 3 5.53 7.24 29.52
C LEU A 3 4.88 8.04 28.37
N SER A 4 5.65 8.36 27.37
CA SER A 4 5.11 8.87 26.11
C SER A 4 4.33 7.73 25.44
N LEU A 5 3.03 7.71 25.63
CA LEU A 5 2.11 6.86 24.86
C LEU A 5 2.05 7.42 23.43
N TYR A 6 2.84 6.86 22.53
CA TYR A 6 2.69 7.12 21.10
C TYR A 6 1.43 6.36 20.64
N GLY A 7 0.39 7.12 20.31
CA GLY A 7 -0.80 6.56 19.69
C GLY A 7 -0.43 5.83 18.41
N GLN A 8 -1.08 4.70 18.16
CA GLN A 8 -0.87 3.91 16.94
C GLN A 8 -1.13 4.80 15.72
N VAL A 9 -0.08 5.06 14.98
CA VAL A 9 -0.15 5.80 13.74
C VAL A 9 -0.72 4.87 12.67
N GLU A 10 -1.67 5.43 11.92
CA GLU A 10 -2.29 4.88 10.70
C GLU A 10 -1.83 3.50 10.27
N ILE A 11 -2.84 2.69 10.11
CA ILE A 11 -2.87 1.29 9.72
C ILE A 11 -1.85 0.87 8.68
N PRO A 12 -1.55 -0.41 8.81
CA PRO A 12 -0.40 -1.00 8.20
C PRO A 12 -0.45 -0.94 6.69
N VAL A 13 0.68 -0.73 6.21
CA VAL A 13 1.17 -0.95 4.89
C VAL A 13 0.25 -1.78 4.03
N TYR A 14 -0.22 -1.12 3.02
CA TYR A 14 -0.95 -1.74 1.95
C TYR A 14 -0.14 -2.89 1.35
N SER A 15 -0.72 -4.07 1.33
CA SER A 15 -0.19 -5.20 0.55
C SER A 15 -0.62 -5.16 -0.92
N ASP A 16 -1.28 -4.08 -1.34
CA ASP A 16 -1.78 -3.89 -2.71
C ASP A 16 -0.69 -3.86 -3.78
N TYR A 17 0.53 -3.43 -3.42
CA TYR A 17 1.66 -3.47 -4.35
C TYR A 17 2.02 -4.92 -4.74
N LEU A 18 1.71 -5.89 -3.89
CA LEU A 18 1.91 -7.30 -4.20
C LEU A 18 0.98 -7.79 -5.32
N THR A 19 -0.12 -7.09 -5.56
CA THR A 19 -1.05 -7.32 -6.67
C THR A 19 -0.82 -6.38 -7.86
N ASP A 20 0.43 -5.94 -8.06
CA ASP A 20 0.89 -5.04 -9.12
C ASP A 20 0.23 -3.64 -9.11
N ASN A 21 -0.38 -3.25 -8.00
CA ASN A 21 -0.95 -1.92 -7.81
C ASN A 21 0.04 -0.96 -7.10
N TYR A 22 1.23 -0.78 -7.69
CA TYR A 22 2.26 0.12 -7.16
C TYR A 22 1.80 1.57 -7.03
N TYR A 23 0.81 1.98 -7.84
CA TYR A 23 0.25 3.34 -7.81
C TYR A 23 -0.32 3.73 -6.44
N LEU A 24 -0.90 2.80 -5.67
CA LEU A 24 -1.40 3.10 -4.32
C LEU A 24 -0.30 3.57 -3.35
N LEU A 25 0.93 3.11 -3.55
CA LEU A 25 2.07 3.47 -2.73
C LEU A 25 2.89 4.61 -3.33
N HIS A 26 3.06 4.58 -4.65
CA HIS A 26 4.01 5.42 -5.37
C HIS A 26 3.28 6.30 -6.39
N PRO A 27 3.04 7.59 -6.10
CA PRO A 27 2.35 8.49 -7.02
C PRO A 27 3.05 8.62 -8.37
N SER A 28 4.37 8.42 -8.41
CA SER A 28 5.18 8.38 -9.64
C SER A 28 4.79 7.26 -10.61
N MET A 29 3.99 6.28 -10.17
CA MET A 29 3.51 5.17 -11.00
C MET A 29 2.15 5.45 -11.66
N ALA A 30 1.53 6.60 -11.42
CA ALA A 30 0.29 6.97 -12.10
C ALA A 30 0.53 7.09 -13.61
N GLY A 31 -0.26 6.36 -14.42
CA GLY A 31 -0.13 6.36 -15.87
C GLY A 31 1.16 5.78 -16.43
N ALA A 32 1.97 5.12 -15.60
CA ALA A 32 3.22 4.50 -16.00
C ALA A 32 3.04 3.26 -16.89
N ALA A 33 1.86 2.66 -16.86
CA ALA A 33 1.54 1.46 -17.63
C ALA A 33 0.96 1.81 -19.02
N ASN A 34 1.04 0.84 -19.92
CA ASN A 34 0.46 0.95 -21.27
C ASN A 34 -1.07 1.07 -21.26
N CYS A 35 -1.74 0.56 -20.23
CA CYS A 35 -3.18 0.64 -20.05
C CYS A 35 -3.54 1.59 -18.91
N ALA A 36 -4.66 2.26 -19.03
CA ALA A 36 -5.33 2.82 -17.88
C ALA A 36 -5.87 1.67 -17.00
N LYS A 37 -5.78 1.83 -15.68
CA LYS A 37 -6.08 0.78 -14.71
C LYS A 37 -7.13 1.25 -13.71
N ILE A 38 -8.13 0.41 -13.49
CA ILE A 38 -9.05 0.50 -12.34
C ILE A 38 -8.73 -0.66 -11.43
N ARG A 39 -8.58 -0.42 -10.14
CA ARG A 39 -8.35 -1.44 -9.11
C ARG A 39 -9.27 -1.18 -7.92
N VAL A 40 -9.97 -2.21 -7.52
CA VAL A 40 -10.77 -2.23 -6.29
C VAL A 40 -10.18 -3.29 -5.39
N THR A 41 -9.86 -2.93 -4.17
CA THR A 41 -9.33 -3.87 -3.18
C THR A 41 -10.19 -3.80 -1.92
N GLY A 42 -10.60 -4.96 -1.44
CA GLY A 42 -11.20 -5.15 -0.13
C GLY A 42 -10.30 -6.02 0.74
N ARG A 43 -9.99 -5.54 1.93
CA ARG A 43 -9.21 -6.26 2.94
C ARG A 43 -10.00 -6.31 4.22
N GLN A 44 -10.05 -7.47 4.84
CA GLN A 44 -10.74 -7.69 6.12
C GLN A 44 -9.98 -8.65 7.01
N GLN A 45 -9.97 -8.33 8.29
CA GLN A 45 -9.47 -9.19 9.36
C GLN A 45 -10.66 -9.71 10.17
N TRP A 46 -10.56 -10.87 10.79
CA TRP A 46 -11.57 -11.45 11.70
C TRP A 46 -12.99 -11.45 11.15
N PHE A 47 -13.28 -12.39 10.25
CA PHE A 47 -14.62 -12.59 9.73
C PHE A 47 -15.63 -12.87 10.87
N GLY A 48 -16.80 -12.25 10.77
CA GLY A 48 -17.88 -12.41 11.76
C GLY A 48 -17.85 -11.39 12.91
N ASN A 49 -16.93 -10.43 12.90
CA ASN A 49 -16.90 -9.33 13.84
C ASN A 49 -17.12 -7.99 13.10
N ASP A 50 -18.22 -7.30 13.43
CA ASP A 50 -18.58 -6.03 12.77
C ASP A 50 -17.59 -4.88 13.04
N LYS A 51 -16.80 -5.00 14.12
CA LYS A 51 -15.76 -4.03 14.48
C LYS A 51 -14.37 -4.41 13.99
N ALA A 52 -14.25 -5.50 13.22
CA ALA A 52 -12.97 -5.94 12.70
C ALA A 52 -12.33 -4.91 11.75
N PRO A 53 -10.99 -4.82 11.75
CA PRO A 53 -10.29 -3.97 10.81
C PRO A 53 -10.63 -4.32 9.36
N ALA A 54 -11.02 -3.31 8.59
CA ALA A 54 -11.37 -3.44 7.17
C ALA A 54 -10.85 -2.25 6.38
N LEU A 55 -10.21 -2.51 5.25
CA LEU A 55 -9.72 -1.51 4.33
C LEU A 55 -10.32 -1.73 2.95
N GLN A 56 -10.88 -0.68 2.38
CA GLN A 56 -11.39 -0.67 1.02
C GLN A 56 -10.64 0.42 0.24
N THR A 57 -10.16 0.10 -0.94
CA THR A 57 -9.51 1.05 -1.84
C THR A 57 -10.08 0.94 -3.24
N LEU A 58 -10.26 2.09 -3.87
CA LEU A 58 -10.52 2.21 -5.30
C LEU A 58 -9.44 3.13 -5.88
N SER A 59 -8.73 2.66 -6.87
CA SER A 59 -7.76 3.46 -7.60
C SER A 59 -8.04 3.42 -9.09
N VAL A 60 -7.93 4.58 -9.73
CA VAL A 60 -8.00 4.74 -11.18
C VAL A 60 -6.82 5.57 -11.61
N ASN A 61 -6.05 5.11 -12.58
CA ASN A 61 -4.95 5.89 -13.14
C ASN A 61 -4.71 5.53 -14.60
N GLY A 62 -4.13 6.47 -15.33
CA GLY A 62 -3.79 6.28 -16.74
C GLY A 62 -2.96 7.43 -17.29
N SER A 63 -2.33 7.20 -18.42
CA SER A 63 -1.61 8.23 -19.17
C SER A 63 -2.60 9.15 -19.89
N VAL A 64 -2.35 10.46 -19.83
CA VAL A 64 -3.19 11.49 -20.49
C VAL A 64 -2.69 11.90 -21.87
N ASP A 65 -1.46 11.56 -22.21
CA ASP A 65 -0.86 11.83 -23.50
C ASP A 65 -0.57 10.54 -24.29
N GLN A 66 -0.37 10.67 -25.60
CA GLN A 66 -0.08 9.52 -26.46
C GLN A 66 1.32 8.94 -26.24
N GLU A 67 2.26 9.77 -25.84
CA GLU A 67 3.66 9.39 -25.64
C GLU A 67 3.87 8.69 -24.27
N GLY A 68 2.91 8.83 -23.35
CA GLY A 68 3.00 8.27 -22.00
C GLY A 68 3.94 9.06 -21.09
N LYS A 69 4.13 10.35 -21.35
CA LYS A 69 4.97 11.23 -20.51
C LYS A 69 4.25 11.77 -19.29
N SER A 70 2.92 11.87 -19.34
CA SER A 70 2.11 12.41 -18.24
C SER A 70 1.03 11.44 -17.83
N GLY A 71 0.92 11.22 -16.54
CA GLY A 71 -0.07 10.35 -15.93
C GLY A 71 -0.92 11.08 -14.89
N VAL A 72 -2.17 10.70 -14.81
CA VAL A 72 -3.09 11.17 -13.78
C VAL A 72 -3.74 10.00 -13.08
N GLY A 73 -4.22 10.24 -11.89
CA GLY A 73 -4.97 9.21 -11.17
C GLY A 73 -5.74 9.76 -9.99
N VAL A 74 -6.62 8.92 -9.49
CA VAL A 74 -7.39 9.17 -8.28
C VAL A 74 -7.40 7.93 -7.41
N ILE A 75 -7.40 8.14 -6.10
CA ILE A 75 -7.48 7.10 -5.09
C ILE A 75 -8.57 7.48 -4.11
N PHE A 76 -9.50 6.56 -3.86
CA PHE A 76 -10.42 6.60 -2.73
C PHE A 76 -10.07 5.48 -1.77
N PHE A 77 -10.11 5.76 -0.49
CA PHE A 77 -9.93 4.74 0.53
C PHE A 77 -10.88 4.95 1.70
N ASN A 78 -11.25 3.84 2.32
CA ASN A 78 -12.03 3.80 3.54
C ASN A 78 -11.44 2.71 4.42
N ASP A 79 -10.84 3.14 5.51
CA ASP A 79 -10.18 2.32 6.49
C ASP A 79 -10.95 2.39 7.80
N ARG A 80 -11.33 1.25 8.33
CA ARG A 80 -12.10 1.14 9.58
C ARG A 80 -11.40 0.17 10.52
N ASN A 81 -11.26 0.57 11.76
CA ASN A 81 -10.72 -0.24 12.83
C ASN A 81 -11.49 0.01 14.13
N GLY A 82 -12.39 -0.89 14.49
CA GLY A 82 -13.30 -0.70 15.63
C GLY A 82 -14.21 0.51 15.41
N ASN A 83 -14.13 1.45 16.33
CA ASN A 83 -14.89 2.70 16.28
C ASN A 83 -14.16 3.84 15.54
N HIS A 84 -12.94 3.58 15.07
CA HIS A 84 -12.18 4.53 14.27
C HIS A 84 -12.42 4.30 12.79
N SER A 85 -12.54 5.38 12.02
CA SER A 85 -12.52 5.33 10.57
C SER A 85 -11.63 6.44 10.01
N ASN A 86 -10.90 6.11 8.94
CA ASN A 86 -10.11 7.04 8.15
C ASN A 86 -10.51 6.88 6.69
N ARG A 87 -11.15 7.87 6.14
CA ARG A 87 -11.57 7.87 4.74
C ARG A 87 -10.96 9.05 4.01
N GLY A 88 -10.66 8.87 2.77
CA GLY A 88 -10.02 9.94 2.03
C GLY A 88 -10.07 9.77 0.53
N PHE A 89 -9.67 10.85 -0.10
CA PHE A 89 -9.54 10.98 -1.53
C PHE A 89 -8.19 11.59 -1.86
N LYS A 90 -7.51 11.09 -2.90
CA LYS A 90 -6.27 11.65 -3.42
C LYS A 90 -6.36 11.81 -4.93
N ALA A 91 -5.93 12.95 -5.43
CA ALA A 91 -5.69 13.20 -6.85
C ALA A 91 -4.18 13.17 -7.11
N THR A 92 -3.78 12.60 -8.23
CA THR A 92 -2.38 12.36 -8.58
C THR A 92 -2.06 12.97 -9.93
N TYR A 93 -0.88 13.57 -10.02
CA TYR A 93 -0.20 13.87 -11.28
C TYR A 93 1.19 13.25 -11.27
N ALA A 94 1.58 12.62 -12.37
CA ALA A 94 2.91 12.08 -12.56
C ALA A 94 3.50 12.54 -13.91
N HIS A 95 4.82 12.71 -13.93
CA HIS A 95 5.56 13.01 -15.14
C HIS A 95 6.68 11.98 -15.34
N HIS A 96 6.80 11.48 -16.56
CA HIS A 96 7.71 10.41 -16.95
C HIS A 96 8.74 10.94 -17.94
N ILE A 97 10.01 10.88 -17.59
CA ILE A 97 11.14 11.29 -18.43
C ILE A 97 11.75 10.01 -19.01
N LEU A 98 11.74 9.91 -20.33
CA LEU A 98 12.27 8.78 -21.07
C LEU A 98 13.70 9.10 -21.50
N PHE A 99 14.66 8.24 -21.11
CA PHE A 99 16.07 8.33 -21.49
C PHE A 99 16.45 7.32 -22.56
N SER A 100 15.51 6.50 -22.99
CA SER A 100 15.75 5.48 -24.02
C SER A 100 16.13 6.12 -25.33
N ARG A 101 17.17 5.60 -25.96
CA ARG A 101 17.61 6.01 -27.31
C ARG A 101 16.85 5.28 -28.42
N ASN A 102 16.18 4.20 -28.07
CA ASN A 102 15.32 3.40 -28.92
C ASN A 102 13.95 3.22 -28.27
N ASP A 103 12.97 2.79 -29.05
CA ASP A 103 11.59 2.58 -28.56
C ASP A 103 11.39 1.21 -27.86
N ILE A 104 12.45 0.43 -27.72
CA ILE A 104 12.40 -0.97 -27.24
C ILE A 104 12.85 -1.06 -25.78
N ASP A 105 13.93 -0.36 -25.42
CA ASP A 105 14.52 -0.45 -24.09
C ASP A 105 13.84 0.51 -23.11
N LEU A 106 13.32 -0.02 -22.02
CA LEU A 106 12.77 0.81 -20.96
C LEU A 106 13.89 1.48 -20.16
N ASN A 107 13.98 2.80 -20.25
CA ASN A 107 14.83 3.61 -19.37
C ASN A 107 14.05 4.88 -19.02
N ARG A 108 13.44 4.90 -17.83
CA ARG A 108 12.46 5.91 -17.44
C ARG A 108 12.61 6.35 -16.00
N LEU A 109 12.72 7.64 -15.80
CA LEU A 109 12.60 8.29 -14.49
C LEU A 109 11.22 8.95 -14.41
N SER A 110 10.52 8.72 -13.32
CA SER A 110 9.16 9.23 -13.10
C SER A 110 9.09 9.98 -11.78
N PHE A 111 8.40 11.10 -11.76
CA PHE A 111 8.07 11.86 -10.57
C PHE A 111 6.56 11.94 -10.43
N GLY A 112 6.05 11.95 -9.21
CA GLY A 112 4.62 12.06 -8.98
C GLY A 112 4.29 12.75 -7.67
N VAL A 113 3.13 13.40 -7.67
CA VAL A 113 2.58 14.10 -6.50
C VAL A 113 1.14 13.66 -6.31
N ASN A 114 0.80 13.28 -5.08
CA ASN A 114 -0.57 13.14 -4.61
C ASN A 114 -0.95 14.36 -3.79
N VAL A 115 -2.14 14.89 -4.03
CA VAL A 115 -2.80 15.86 -3.17
C VAL A 115 -4.14 15.28 -2.76
N GLY A 116 -4.43 15.27 -1.47
CA GLY A 116 -5.66 14.66 -0.99
C GLY A 116 -6.19 15.25 0.29
N VAL A 117 -7.38 14.79 0.63
CA VAL A 117 -8.07 15.11 1.88
C VAL A 117 -8.40 13.81 2.61
N ASN A 118 -8.06 13.78 3.87
CA ASN A 118 -8.38 12.68 4.78
C ASN A 118 -9.37 13.17 5.82
N GLN A 119 -10.35 12.35 6.16
CA GLN A 119 -11.26 12.54 7.26
C GLN A 119 -11.10 11.40 8.26
N LEU A 120 -10.62 11.75 9.45
CA LEU A 120 -10.60 10.86 10.60
C LEU A 120 -11.90 11.03 11.39
N GLN A 121 -12.43 9.92 11.90
CA GLN A 121 -13.63 9.89 12.70
C GLN A 121 -13.48 8.87 13.83
N LEU A 122 -13.88 9.28 15.03
CA LEU A 122 -14.05 8.43 16.21
C LEU A 122 -15.52 8.43 16.62
N ASP A 123 -16.14 7.27 16.61
CA ASP A 123 -17.54 7.08 17.01
C ASP A 123 -17.61 6.60 18.46
N GLU A 124 -17.75 7.55 19.39
CA GLU A 124 -17.86 7.27 20.82
C GLU A 124 -19.28 6.86 21.25
N THR A 125 -20.27 7.02 20.37
CA THR A 125 -21.69 6.64 20.67
C THR A 125 -21.82 5.15 20.95
N LYS A 126 -20.85 4.35 20.52
CA LYS A 126 -20.79 2.90 20.69
C LYS A 126 -19.94 2.44 21.87
N PHE A 127 -19.42 3.38 22.66
CA PHE A 127 -18.75 3.06 23.91
C PHE A 127 -19.77 2.66 24.98
N GLY A 128 -19.34 1.86 25.94
CA GLY A 128 -20.25 1.35 26.96
C GLY A 128 -20.87 2.47 27.84
N THR A 129 -21.93 2.14 28.54
CA THR A 129 -22.72 3.07 29.38
C THR A 129 -22.01 3.53 30.66
N THR A 130 -20.79 3.08 30.94
CA THR A 130 -20.01 3.51 32.11
C THR A 130 -19.59 4.96 31.89
N PHE A 131 -20.01 5.83 32.81
CA PHE A 131 -19.64 7.25 32.75
C PHE A 131 -18.11 7.40 32.81
N ASP A 132 -17.53 7.95 31.78
CA ASP A 132 -16.13 8.38 31.72
C ASP A 132 -16.11 9.86 31.30
N PRO A 133 -15.57 10.77 32.13
CA PRO A 133 -15.56 12.20 31.84
C PRO A 133 -14.74 12.58 30.60
N ILE A 134 -13.89 11.67 30.09
CA ILE A 134 -13.08 11.87 28.88
C ILE A 134 -13.89 11.54 27.63
N ILE A 135 -14.90 10.68 27.74
CA ILE A 135 -15.73 10.25 26.60
C ILE A 135 -16.88 11.25 26.41
N GLY A 136 -16.83 12.00 25.31
CA GLY A 136 -17.87 12.97 24.97
C GLY A 136 -19.20 12.36 24.53
N GLY A 137 -19.25 11.03 24.28
CA GLY A 137 -20.44 10.28 23.88
C GLY A 137 -20.97 10.62 22.48
N GLY A 138 -20.21 11.35 21.68
CA GLY A 138 -20.57 11.81 20.35
C GLY A 138 -19.69 11.22 19.25
N VAL A 139 -19.85 11.75 18.05
CA VAL A 139 -18.98 11.46 16.91
C VAL A 139 -17.98 12.61 16.74
N GLN A 140 -16.71 12.33 17.01
CA GLN A 140 -15.64 13.29 16.78
C GLN A 140 -15.08 13.11 15.37
N SER A 141 -14.78 14.20 14.67
CA SER A 141 -14.18 14.12 13.33
C SER A 141 -13.22 15.28 13.08
N ALA A 142 -12.14 15.00 12.35
CA ALA A 142 -11.23 16.01 11.83
C ALA A 142 -10.87 15.70 10.37
N SER A 143 -10.76 16.75 9.58
CA SER A 143 -10.33 16.67 8.19
C SER A 143 -8.99 17.39 8.01
N TYR A 144 -8.09 16.80 7.25
CA TYR A 144 -6.79 17.39 6.95
C TYR A 144 -6.33 17.11 5.53
N TYR A 145 -5.54 18.04 5.00
CA TYR A 145 -4.91 17.89 3.70
C TYR A 145 -3.66 17.02 3.83
N ASN A 146 -3.37 16.31 2.75
CA ASN A 146 -2.22 15.44 2.65
C ASN A 146 -1.54 15.61 1.29
N ILE A 147 -0.21 15.63 1.30
CA ILE A 147 0.60 15.66 0.09
C ILE A 147 1.64 14.55 0.20
N ASP A 148 1.74 13.72 -0.86
CA ASP A 148 2.76 12.69 -1.00
C ASP A 148 3.61 12.99 -2.23
N PHE A 149 4.92 12.76 -2.15
CA PHE A 149 5.85 12.87 -3.28
C PHE A 149 6.48 11.52 -3.58
N GLY A 150 6.58 11.16 -4.84
CA GLY A 150 7.21 9.92 -5.27
C GLY A 150 8.15 10.11 -6.44
N ALA A 151 9.19 9.28 -6.47
CA ALA A 151 10.08 9.10 -7.61
C ALA A 151 10.22 7.62 -7.93
N SER A 152 10.33 7.28 -9.20
CA SER A 152 10.51 5.90 -9.67
C SER A 152 11.50 5.86 -10.82
N TYR A 153 12.37 4.88 -10.80
CA TYR A 153 13.28 4.60 -11.90
C TYR A 153 13.08 3.18 -12.38
N ASN A 154 12.84 3.04 -13.68
CA ASN A 154 12.70 1.77 -14.36
C ASN A 154 13.79 1.66 -15.44
N PHE A 155 14.59 0.61 -15.36
CA PHE A 155 15.64 0.31 -16.35
C PHE A 155 15.56 -1.16 -16.75
N LEU A 156 15.10 -1.41 -17.97
CA LEU A 156 14.82 -2.78 -18.43
C LEU A 156 13.93 -3.52 -17.43
N ASP A 157 14.40 -4.64 -16.94
CA ASP A 157 13.69 -5.49 -15.96
C ASP A 157 13.91 -5.06 -14.49
N PHE A 158 14.71 -4.02 -14.23
CA PHE A 158 14.95 -3.47 -12.90
C PHE A 158 14.04 -2.29 -12.60
N TYR A 159 13.60 -2.18 -11.37
CA TYR A 159 12.88 -1.00 -10.89
C TYR A 159 13.24 -0.63 -9.46
N VAL A 160 13.12 0.67 -9.17
CA VAL A 160 13.15 1.22 -7.83
C VAL A 160 12.12 2.35 -7.71
N HIS A 161 11.37 2.34 -6.62
CA HIS A 161 10.38 3.35 -6.30
C HIS A 161 10.65 3.90 -4.91
N ALA A 162 10.58 5.21 -4.75
CA ALA A 162 10.71 5.91 -3.47
C ALA A 162 9.55 6.88 -3.29
N THR A 163 8.98 6.92 -2.09
CA THR A 163 7.86 7.83 -1.78
C THR A 163 7.99 8.36 -0.37
N VAL A 164 7.74 9.65 -0.22
CA VAL A 164 7.52 10.31 1.06
C VAL A 164 6.03 10.62 1.16
N LYS A 165 5.36 10.00 2.12
CA LYS A 165 3.94 10.23 2.40
C LYS A 165 3.76 11.21 3.54
N ASN A 166 2.63 11.93 3.51
CA ASN A 166 2.22 12.85 4.57
C ASN A 166 3.27 13.94 4.84
N THR A 167 3.67 14.66 3.79
CA THR A 167 4.73 15.68 3.88
C THR A 167 4.29 16.95 4.60
N VAL A 168 2.98 17.20 4.69
CA VAL A 168 2.41 18.37 5.36
C VAL A 168 2.13 18.05 6.82
N PHE A 169 2.73 18.84 7.70
CA PHE A 169 2.46 18.76 9.15
C PHE A 169 1.12 19.45 9.46
N LYS A 170 0.19 18.73 10.07
CA LYS A 170 -1.06 19.29 10.52
C LYS A 170 -1.57 18.58 11.78
N SER A 171 -1.90 19.36 12.82
CA SER A 171 -2.59 18.87 14.00
C SER A 171 -4.01 18.42 13.61
N ARG A 172 -4.46 17.32 14.18
CA ARG A 172 -5.80 16.74 13.96
C ARG A 172 -6.75 17.04 15.11
N ASN A 173 -6.20 17.12 16.34
CA ASN A 173 -6.91 17.42 17.59
C ASN A 173 -8.18 16.58 17.80
N ILE A 174 -8.12 15.26 17.50
CA ILE A 174 -9.24 14.34 17.69
C ILE A 174 -9.21 13.72 19.08
N TYR A 175 -8.02 13.32 19.53
CA TYR A 175 -7.87 12.59 20.80
C TYR A 175 -7.37 13.49 21.91
N THR A 176 -6.43 14.37 21.59
CA THR A 176 -5.85 15.33 22.53
C THR A 176 -5.36 16.56 21.78
N ASP A 177 -5.25 17.69 22.49
CA ASP A 177 -4.68 18.93 21.96
C ASP A 177 -3.18 18.82 21.67
N VAL A 178 -2.53 17.75 22.11
CA VAL A 178 -1.08 17.50 22.01
C VAL A 178 -0.74 16.41 20.98
N GLU A 179 -1.65 16.10 20.07
CA GLU A 179 -1.37 15.15 19.00
C GLU A 179 -0.23 15.61 18.09
N SER A 180 0.69 14.68 17.80
CA SER A 180 1.76 14.99 16.85
C SER A 180 1.20 15.25 15.46
N SER A 181 1.63 16.35 14.86
CA SER A 181 1.34 16.70 13.47
C SER A 181 2.17 15.90 12.46
N ASN A 182 3.22 15.20 12.90
CA ASN A 182 4.13 14.49 12.03
C ASN A 182 3.65 13.06 11.75
N LEU A 183 3.06 12.86 10.58
CA LEU A 183 2.62 11.55 10.06
C LEU A 183 3.51 11.03 8.94
N ARG A 184 4.70 11.62 8.74
CA ARG A 184 5.57 11.33 7.61
C ARG A 184 6.05 9.89 7.60
N LYS A 185 5.95 9.26 6.43
CA LYS A 185 6.44 7.92 6.16
C LYS A 185 7.28 7.90 4.90
N TYR A 186 8.36 7.15 4.94
CA TYR A 186 9.25 6.90 3.80
C TYR A 186 9.07 5.45 3.36
N ILE A 187 8.86 5.25 2.07
CA ILE A 187 8.68 3.94 1.46
C ILE A 187 9.66 3.82 0.31
N VAL A 188 10.45 2.77 0.31
CA VAL A 188 11.35 2.42 -0.80
C VAL A 188 11.06 0.99 -1.20
N ASN A 189 10.81 0.77 -2.48
CA ASN A 189 10.60 -0.54 -3.07
C ASN A 189 11.58 -0.74 -4.24
N SER A 190 12.15 -1.93 -4.35
CA SER A 190 13.02 -2.29 -5.47
C SER A 190 12.82 -3.75 -5.83
N GLY A 191 12.92 -4.06 -7.12
CA GLY A 191 12.81 -5.42 -7.63
C GLY A 191 13.45 -5.61 -8.98
N TYR A 192 13.61 -6.85 -9.35
CA TYR A 192 14.18 -7.28 -10.61
C TYR A 192 13.40 -8.47 -11.16
N ILE A 193 13.16 -8.47 -12.48
CA ILE A 193 12.42 -9.53 -13.15
C ILE A 193 13.37 -10.29 -14.04
N PHE A 194 13.35 -11.61 -13.96
CA PHE A 194 14.18 -12.47 -14.78
C PHE A 194 13.45 -13.77 -15.13
N GLY A 195 13.94 -14.44 -16.15
CA GLY A 195 13.40 -15.71 -16.60
C GLY A 195 13.02 -15.69 -18.08
N ASN A 196 12.19 -16.62 -18.48
CA ASN A 196 11.74 -16.77 -19.87
C ASN A 196 10.23 -16.54 -19.96
N ARG A 197 9.79 -15.65 -20.87
CA ARG A 197 8.38 -15.32 -21.11
C ARG A 197 7.53 -16.52 -21.53
N ASP A 198 8.15 -17.48 -22.23
CA ASP A 198 7.48 -18.69 -22.68
C ASP A 198 7.37 -19.76 -21.59
N ARG A 199 8.09 -19.59 -20.49
CA ARG A 199 8.10 -20.52 -19.37
C ARG A 199 7.59 -19.85 -18.09
N ILE A 200 8.49 -19.33 -17.29
CA ILE A 200 8.19 -18.67 -16.01
C ILE A 200 9.10 -17.45 -15.86
N LEU A 201 8.50 -16.34 -15.45
CA LEU A 201 9.21 -15.15 -14.99
C LEU A 201 9.19 -15.11 -13.48
N TYR A 202 10.28 -14.71 -12.87
CA TYR A 202 10.44 -14.53 -11.43
C TYR A 202 10.70 -13.06 -11.11
N GLU A 203 10.08 -12.55 -10.05
CA GLU A 203 10.23 -11.19 -9.56
C GLU A 203 10.55 -11.20 -8.06
N PRO A 204 11.82 -11.33 -7.65
CA PRO A 204 12.23 -10.95 -6.30
C PRO A 204 12.10 -9.43 -6.12
N SER A 205 11.61 -9.02 -4.95
CA SER A 205 11.54 -7.60 -4.59
C SER A 205 11.66 -7.41 -3.08
N ILE A 206 12.06 -6.20 -2.71
CA ILE A 206 12.14 -5.77 -1.33
C ILE A 206 11.39 -4.45 -1.17
N MET A 207 10.75 -4.25 -0.03
CA MET A 207 10.17 -2.97 0.35
C MET A 207 10.57 -2.62 1.77
N PHE A 208 11.09 -1.42 1.95
CA PHE A 208 11.40 -0.84 3.24
C PHE A 208 10.44 0.31 3.55
N LEU A 209 9.90 0.32 4.76
CA LEU A 209 9.06 1.39 5.28
C LEU A 209 9.65 1.93 6.57
N PHE A 210 9.66 3.26 6.69
CA PHE A 210 10.05 3.97 7.89
C PHE A 210 9.03 5.05 8.26
N ALA A 211 8.49 5.01 9.48
CA ALA A 211 7.63 6.05 10.05
C ALA A 211 8.46 7.00 10.91
N GLU A 212 8.46 8.29 10.58
CA GLU A 212 9.36 9.27 11.19
C GLU A 212 9.05 9.52 12.67
N LEU A 213 7.77 9.63 13.04
CA LEU A 213 7.34 9.90 14.40
C LEU A 213 7.61 8.72 15.34
N THR A 214 7.08 7.55 14.99
CA THR A 214 7.14 6.34 15.82
C THR A 214 8.46 5.62 15.72
N LYS A 215 9.32 6.03 14.75
CA LYS A 215 10.58 5.35 14.40
C LYS A 215 10.39 3.90 13.94
N GLU A 216 9.16 3.49 13.72
CA GLU A 216 8.83 2.15 13.23
C GLU A 216 9.47 1.87 11.88
N LYS A 217 10.04 0.69 11.76
CA LYS A 217 10.69 0.19 10.55
C LYS A 217 10.15 -1.17 10.21
N SER A 218 9.84 -1.40 8.94
CA SER A 218 9.51 -2.73 8.44
C SER A 218 10.21 -3.01 7.13
N LEU A 219 10.51 -4.29 6.92
CA LEU A 219 11.09 -4.81 5.70
C LEU A 219 10.21 -5.94 5.18
N ASP A 220 9.83 -5.84 3.92
CA ASP A 220 9.20 -6.93 3.17
C ASP A 220 10.21 -7.53 2.20
N VAL A 221 10.27 -8.84 2.19
CA VAL A 221 11.01 -9.61 1.18
C VAL A 221 10.00 -10.45 0.41
N ASN A 222 9.96 -10.29 -0.90
CA ASN A 222 8.94 -10.89 -1.74
C ASN A 222 9.56 -11.66 -2.89
N ILE A 223 8.85 -12.68 -3.33
CA ILE A 223 9.10 -13.36 -4.60
C ILE A 223 7.76 -13.62 -5.28
N LYS A 224 7.65 -13.30 -6.56
CA LYS A 224 6.50 -13.64 -7.41
C LYS A 224 7.00 -14.44 -8.62
N ALA A 225 6.13 -15.30 -9.12
CA ALA A 225 6.34 -16.07 -10.35
C ALA A 225 5.13 -15.90 -11.26
N TYR A 226 5.39 -15.64 -12.54
CA TYR A 226 4.37 -15.41 -13.55
C TYR A 226 4.51 -16.44 -14.66
N LYS A 227 3.38 -16.97 -15.10
CA LYS A 227 3.30 -17.89 -16.24
C LYS A 227 2.26 -17.41 -17.24
N ASN A 228 2.68 -17.19 -18.47
CA ASN A 228 1.77 -16.93 -19.57
C ASN A 228 1.05 -18.22 -19.96
N MET A 229 -0.25 -18.11 -20.16
CA MET A 229 -1.16 -19.19 -20.54
C MET A 229 -1.97 -18.72 -21.76
N ASP A 230 -2.58 -19.62 -22.50
CA ASP A 230 -3.40 -19.28 -23.67
C ASP A 230 -4.55 -18.32 -23.36
N PHE A 231 -5.09 -18.37 -22.14
CA PHE A 231 -6.17 -17.49 -21.69
C PHE A 231 -5.72 -16.16 -21.09
N GLY A 232 -4.42 -16.00 -20.79
CA GLY A 232 -3.87 -14.81 -20.11
C GLY A 232 -2.64 -15.13 -19.26
N LYS A 233 -2.53 -14.56 -18.05
CA LYS A 233 -1.37 -14.72 -17.17
C LYS A 233 -1.81 -15.24 -15.80
N LEU A 234 -1.25 -16.35 -15.37
CA LEU A 234 -1.37 -16.86 -13.99
C LEU A 234 -0.12 -16.47 -13.22
N TRP A 235 -0.28 -16.07 -11.96
CA TRP A 235 0.86 -15.74 -11.12
C TRP A 235 0.60 -16.06 -9.65
N ALA A 236 1.68 -16.32 -8.95
CA ALA A 236 1.65 -16.58 -7.52
C ALA A 236 2.89 -15.96 -6.87
N GLY A 237 2.84 -15.75 -5.58
CA GLY A 237 3.96 -15.20 -4.84
C GLY A 237 3.88 -15.46 -3.35
N LEU A 238 4.96 -15.09 -2.69
CA LEU A 238 5.11 -15.15 -1.25
C LEU A 238 5.79 -13.87 -0.77
N SER A 239 5.25 -13.26 0.27
CA SER A 239 5.84 -12.12 0.96
C SER A 239 6.11 -12.47 2.41
N TYR A 240 7.29 -12.09 2.89
CA TYR A 240 7.63 -12.09 4.31
C TYR A 240 7.85 -10.66 4.77
N ARG A 241 7.09 -10.22 5.77
CA ARG A 241 7.24 -8.92 6.43
C ARG A 241 7.79 -9.09 7.83
N ASN A 242 8.81 -8.31 8.17
CA ASN A 242 9.35 -8.19 9.51
C ASN A 242 9.31 -6.73 9.97
N SER A 243 8.67 -6.49 11.12
CA SER A 243 8.77 -5.20 11.84
C SER A 243 9.94 -5.27 12.81
N PHE A 244 10.83 -4.26 12.77
CA PHE A 244 12.02 -4.21 13.64
C PHE A 244 11.71 -3.62 15.01
N ASP A 245 10.63 -2.87 15.11
CA ASP A 245 10.24 -2.12 16.30
C ASP A 245 9.00 -2.78 16.89
N GLY A 246 9.18 -3.45 18.01
CA GLY A 246 8.11 -4.12 18.74
C GLY A 246 7.94 -3.55 20.14
N ALA A 247 6.72 -3.59 20.67
CA ALA A 247 6.46 -3.28 22.06
C ALA A 247 7.31 -4.17 22.96
N GLN A 248 7.91 -3.58 23.99
CA GLN A 248 8.63 -4.32 25.00
C GLN A 248 7.64 -4.87 26.02
N TYR A 249 7.77 -6.13 26.37
CA TYR A 249 6.98 -6.78 27.43
C TYR A 249 7.88 -7.65 28.29
N ILE A 250 7.47 -7.85 29.55
CA ILE A 250 8.21 -8.67 30.49
C ILE A 250 7.61 -10.08 30.46
N LYS A 251 8.45 -11.07 30.18
CA LYS A 251 8.11 -12.49 30.27
C LYS A 251 9.20 -13.20 31.04
N ASN A 252 8.80 -13.86 32.12
CA ASN A 252 9.74 -14.59 33.02
C ASN A 252 10.91 -13.69 33.49
N GLU A 253 10.61 -12.42 33.88
CA GLU A 253 11.58 -11.41 34.33
C GLU A 253 12.57 -10.92 33.25
N VAL A 254 12.41 -11.37 31.99
CA VAL A 254 13.22 -10.94 30.86
C VAL A 254 12.39 -9.99 29.98
N ILE A 255 13.02 -8.87 29.55
CA ILE A 255 12.40 -7.95 28.59
C ILE A 255 12.48 -8.56 27.19
N GLU A 256 11.34 -8.98 26.67
CA GLU A 256 11.20 -9.43 25.30
C GLU A 256 10.60 -8.32 24.43
N LYS A 257 10.91 -8.34 23.13
CA LYS A 257 10.32 -7.44 22.11
C LYS A 257 9.30 -8.19 21.29
N GLN A 258 8.10 -7.66 21.23
CA GLN A 258 7.02 -8.17 20.40
C GLN A 258 7.20 -7.67 18.95
N ARG A 259 7.65 -8.52 18.06
CA ARG A 259 7.80 -8.18 16.62
C ARG A 259 6.59 -8.65 15.83
N LEU A 260 6.02 -7.77 15.02
CA LEU A 260 5.01 -8.15 14.06
C LEU A 260 5.68 -8.74 12.82
N GLN A 261 5.36 -10.01 12.57
CA GLN A 261 5.86 -10.74 11.41
C GLN A 261 4.69 -11.35 10.66
N TYR A 262 4.72 -11.24 9.33
CA TYR A 262 3.68 -11.79 8.47
C TYR A 262 4.28 -12.63 7.36
N ILE A 263 3.62 -13.74 7.05
CA ILE A 263 3.80 -14.47 5.80
C ILE A 263 2.52 -14.27 4.99
N THR A 264 2.68 -13.83 3.72
CA THR A 264 1.56 -13.54 2.84
C THR A 264 1.70 -14.31 1.54
N PRO A 265 1.09 -15.49 1.39
CA PRO A 265 0.88 -16.10 0.09
C PRO A 265 -0.07 -15.27 -0.77
N ILE A 266 0.20 -15.26 -2.07
CA ILE A 266 -0.49 -14.46 -3.07
C ILE A 266 -0.77 -15.32 -4.27
N VAL A 267 -1.98 -15.22 -4.82
CA VAL A 267 -2.33 -15.82 -6.11
C VAL A 267 -3.11 -14.81 -6.93
N GLY A 268 -2.92 -14.83 -8.23
CA GLY A 268 -3.67 -13.95 -9.11
C GLY A 268 -3.74 -14.47 -10.54
N VAL A 269 -4.73 -13.99 -11.25
CA VAL A 269 -4.97 -14.28 -12.65
C VAL A 269 -5.31 -13.01 -13.41
N ASN A 270 -4.66 -12.83 -14.54
CA ASN A 270 -4.99 -11.81 -15.52
C ASN A 270 -5.68 -12.52 -16.69
N TYR A 271 -6.97 -12.26 -16.85
CA TYR A 271 -7.77 -12.80 -17.95
C TYR A 271 -8.23 -11.67 -18.86
N LYS A 272 -7.67 -11.61 -20.07
CA LYS A 272 -7.90 -10.50 -21.00
C LYS A 272 -7.59 -9.15 -20.32
N LYS A 273 -8.61 -8.33 -20.07
CA LYS A 273 -8.51 -7.01 -19.43
C LYS A 273 -8.78 -7.05 -17.92
N PHE A 274 -9.19 -8.18 -17.38
CA PHE A 274 -9.53 -8.34 -15.97
C PHE A 274 -8.38 -8.91 -15.16
N ILE A 275 -8.28 -8.47 -13.92
CA ILE A 275 -7.35 -8.99 -12.93
C ILE A 275 -8.15 -9.41 -11.71
N LEU A 276 -7.88 -10.61 -11.23
CA LEU A 276 -8.37 -11.10 -9.95
C LEU A 276 -7.17 -11.56 -9.14
N ALA A 277 -7.02 -11.06 -7.93
CA ALA A 277 -5.96 -11.50 -7.03
C ALA A 277 -6.47 -11.66 -5.61
N TYR A 278 -5.90 -12.63 -4.91
CA TYR A 278 -6.19 -12.90 -3.52
C TYR A 278 -4.89 -13.01 -2.74
N THR A 279 -4.86 -12.40 -1.55
CA THR A 279 -3.77 -12.52 -0.59
C THR A 279 -4.32 -12.91 0.78
N TYR A 280 -3.56 -13.72 1.48
CA TYR A 280 -3.84 -14.05 2.88
C TYR A 280 -2.59 -13.77 3.71
N SER A 281 -2.66 -12.78 4.61
CA SER A 281 -1.54 -12.45 5.48
C SER A 281 -1.70 -13.15 6.82
N TYR A 282 -0.83 -14.11 7.08
CA TYR A 282 -0.79 -14.86 8.33
C TYR A 282 0.24 -14.27 9.28
N ILE A 283 -0.18 -14.02 10.54
CA ILE A 283 0.69 -13.49 11.58
C ILE A 283 1.51 -14.64 12.16
N ILE A 284 2.82 -14.50 12.11
CA ILE A 284 3.78 -15.40 12.72
C ILE A 284 4.52 -14.69 13.84
N GLY A 285 4.94 -15.40 14.86
CA GLY A 285 5.68 -14.81 15.99
C GLY A 285 4.99 -15.01 17.34
N ASN A 286 5.37 -14.18 18.31
CA ASN A 286 4.94 -14.35 19.69
C ASN A 286 3.48 -13.93 19.96
N ILE A 287 2.88 -13.17 19.04
CA ILE A 287 1.47 -12.78 19.10
C ILE A 287 0.66 -13.81 18.32
N LYS A 288 -0.16 -14.57 18.99
CA LYS A 288 -1.14 -15.44 18.36
C LYS A 288 -2.53 -14.84 18.59
N PHE A 289 -3.21 -14.50 17.50
CA PHE A 289 -4.63 -14.21 17.53
C PHE A 289 -5.37 -15.46 17.04
N ASP A 290 -6.33 -15.96 17.79
CA ASP A 290 -7.06 -17.19 17.47
C ASP A 290 -7.80 -17.17 16.14
N ALA A 291 -8.08 -15.97 15.60
CA ALA A 291 -8.65 -15.75 14.27
C ALA A 291 -7.73 -14.85 13.41
N GLY A 292 -6.41 -14.96 13.62
CA GLY A 292 -5.44 -13.98 13.16
C GLY A 292 -4.99 -14.15 11.73
N GLY A 293 -5.57 -13.40 10.83
CA GLY A 293 -5.09 -13.22 9.47
C GLY A 293 -5.87 -12.13 8.75
N PHE A 294 -5.27 -11.60 7.67
CA PHE A 294 -5.93 -10.65 6.80
C PHE A 294 -6.22 -11.30 5.47
N HIS A 295 -7.46 -11.27 5.06
CA HIS A 295 -7.90 -11.64 3.73
C HIS A 295 -8.00 -10.40 2.86
N GLN A 296 -7.44 -10.42 1.68
CA GLN A 296 -7.55 -9.34 0.72
C GLN A 296 -7.92 -9.88 -0.65
N LEU A 297 -8.93 -9.28 -1.24
CA LEU A 297 -9.36 -9.53 -2.61
C LEU A 297 -9.13 -8.26 -3.43
N THR A 298 -8.49 -8.40 -4.59
CA THR A 298 -8.27 -7.31 -5.54
C THR A 298 -8.92 -7.66 -6.87
N LEU A 299 -9.78 -6.77 -7.34
CA LEU A 299 -10.37 -6.80 -8.68
C LEU A 299 -9.78 -5.68 -9.51
N GLY A 300 -9.43 -5.96 -10.75
CA GLY A 300 -8.87 -4.98 -11.65
C GLY A 300 -9.45 -5.05 -13.05
N TYR A 301 -9.46 -3.89 -13.71
CA TYR A 301 -9.81 -3.76 -15.12
C TYR A 301 -8.82 -2.82 -15.82
N ASN A 302 -8.27 -3.28 -16.95
CA ASN A 302 -7.36 -2.52 -17.79
C ASN A 302 -8.13 -2.05 -19.02
N PHE A 303 -8.04 -0.75 -19.34
CA PHE A 303 -8.74 -0.16 -20.48
C PHE A 303 -7.86 0.86 -21.20
N GLY A 304 -8.27 1.29 -22.40
CA GLY A 304 -7.51 2.27 -23.19
C GLY A 304 -6.06 1.83 -23.44
N CYS A 305 -5.83 0.51 -23.57
CA CYS A 305 -4.49 -0.01 -23.75
C CYS A 305 -3.87 0.45 -25.06
N LYS A 306 -2.67 0.98 -24.98
CA LYS A 306 -1.79 1.31 -26.10
C LYS A 306 -0.98 0.09 -26.49
N ARG A 307 -0.32 0.13 -27.65
CA ARG A 307 0.63 -0.91 -28.01
C ARG A 307 1.77 -0.98 -27.00
N GLU A 308 2.19 -2.17 -26.62
CA GLU A 308 3.38 -2.37 -25.80
C GLU A 308 4.58 -1.75 -26.51
N LYS A 309 5.26 -0.83 -25.81
CA LYS A 309 6.40 -0.10 -26.36
C LYS A 309 7.72 -0.78 -26.05
N TYR A 310 7.80 -1.41 -24.86
CA TYR A 310 9.07 -1.84 -24.31
C TYR A 310 9.18 -3.35 -24.32
N ASP A 311 10.36 -3.84 -24.70
CA ASP A 311 10.70 -5.26 -24.60
C ASP A 311 11.28 -5.60 -23.23
N CYS A 312 10.54 -5.22 -22.17
CA CYS A 312 10.86 -5.59 -20.79
C CYS A 312 9.82 -6.56 -20.24
N ASN A 313 10.22 -7.37 -19.27
CA ASN A 313 9.32 -8.27 -18.54
C ASN A 313 8.59 -7.55 -17.39
N CYS A 314 8.26 -6.29 -17.52
CA CYS A 314 7.79 -5.42 -16.45
C CYS A 314 6.25 -5.48 -16.28
N PRO A 315 5.68 -6.31 -15.38
CA PRO A 315 4.22 -6.45 -15.22
C PRO A 315 3.53 -5.16 -14.78
N SER A 316 4.26 -4.26 -14.12
CA SER A 316 3.71 -2.98 -13.67
C SER A 316 3.64 -1.92 -14.77
N VAL A 317 4.39 -2.09 -15.87
CA VAL A 317 4.53 -1.12 -16.98
C VAL A 317 3.85 -1.63 -18.24
N ASN A 318 3.91 -2.92 -18.51
CA ASN A 318 3.28 -3.58 -19.67
C ASN A 318 1.94 -4.23 -19.30
#